data_a5fb4648f161989314ab8a62fd019052
#
_entry.id   a5fb4648f161989314ab8a62fd019052
#
_cell.length_a   1.000
_cell.length_b   1.000
_cell.length_c   1.000
_cell.angle_alpha   90.00
_cell.angle_beta   90.00
_cell.angle_gamma   90.00
#
_symmetry.space_group_name_H-M   'P 1'
#
loop_
_entity.id
_entity.type
_entity.pdbx_description
1 polymer ?
#
loop_
_entity_poly.entity_id
_entity_poly.type
_entity_poly.pdbx_seq_one_letter_code
_entity_poly.pdbx_strand_id
1 'polypeptide(L)'
;MNQAWHRIVNRVTIAAVALTLVMSLVPQVVVSQEPPPEERERRRGEMPRPPTPEPSPTRTWQVRASPQANLWFHSLAVIAADQPGPLGLYSAEYARHVREVKQERGVYPTPLDSIASDLRTAIGDGRTLESLHFVPLYFPEATPERMFGALLAVAKRRTNDSALAGRDVRFGVAVMAQAFEDGKARRLLERLAGVVEREWTLFYRQYWEDSRAREDSIAVAMQEIWDRDFAPGLRPLLERRRLTGGIVMPSPALGPEGRIVDVRELDPGDQVVAVQEPLLATGPDAAVFAFLKELCFLLVDDRKLNPDSLTVDEREDLRRTAAVRCGALLLEFYAPAQVGRYRRAFLDAVG
;
A
#
# COMPACT_ATOMS: atom_id res chain seq x y z
N MET A 1 4.98 15.87 -0.33
CA MET A 1 3.87 14.91 -0.08
C MET A 1 2.89 15.65 0.78
N ASN A 2 1.89 16.18 0.23
CA ASN A 2 1.13 16.85 0.59
C ASN A 2 -0.24 17.25 0.56
N GLN A 3 -0.65 18.41 0.53
CA GLN A 3 -2.02 18.91 0.55
C GLN A 3 -2.94 18.23 -0.48
N ALA A 4 -2.40 17.69 -1.57
CA ALA A 4 -3.17 16.93 -2.54
C ALA A 4 -3.57 15.55 -1.99
N TRP A 5 -2.67 14.86 -1.29
CA TRP A 5 -2.95 13.58 -0.64
C TRP A 5 -3.95 13.73 0.50
N HIS A 6 -3.74 14.71 1.38
CA HIS A 6 -4.72 15.01 2.43
C HIS A 6 -6.08 15.46 1.87
N ARG A 7 -6.11 16.14 0.71
CA ARG A 7 -7.37 16.47 0.03
C ARG A 7 -8.02 15.25 -0.62
N ILE A 8 -7.23 14.31 -1.13
CA ILE A 8 -7.74 13.04 -1.67
C ILE A 8 -8.33 12.21 -0.54
N VAL A 9 -7.58 11.99 0.54
CA VAL A 9 -8.04 11.23 1.71
C VAL A 9 -9.25 11.92 2.36
N ASN A 10 -9.19 13.24 2.61
CA ASN A 10 -10.31 13.98 3.19
C ASN A 10 -11.55 14.02 2.28
N ARG A 11 -11.39 14.07 0.95
CA ARG A 11 -12.54 14.05 0.03
C ARG A 11 -13.19 12.66 -0.07
N VAL A 12 -12.41 11.58 0.02
CA VAL A 12 -12.95 10.21 0.11
C VAL A 12 -13.76 10.05 1.41
N THR A 13 -13.23 10.55 2.52
CA THR A 13 -13.93 10.52 3.82
C THR A 13 -15.22 11.34 3.78
N ILE A 14 -15.21 12.53 3.17
CA ILE A 14 -16.39 13.38 3.05
C ILE A 14 -17.45 12.76 2.12
N ALA A 15 -17.02 12.12 1.02
CA ALA A 15 -17.96 11.45 0.10
C ALA A 15 -18.61 10.22 0.73
N ALA A 16 -17.87 9.45 1.51
CA ALA A 16 -18.41 8.30 2.24
C ALA A 16 -19.40 8.74 3.34
N VAL A 17 -19.09 9.80 4.07
CA VAL A 17 -19.98 10.38 5.10
C VAL A 17 -21.22 11.01 4.45
N ALA A 18 -21.10 11.69 3.31
CA ALA A 18 -22.24 12.27 2.59
C ALA A 18 -23.19 11.20 2.04
N LEU A 19 -22.68 10.07 1.57
CA LEU A 19 -23.52 8.96 1.07
C LEU A 19 -24.30 8.26 2.21
N THR A 20 -23.71 8.19 3.39
CA THR A 20 -24.38 7.63 4.58
C THR A 20 -25.46 8.58 5.12
N LEU A 21 -25.28 9.89 5.02
CA LEU A 21 -26.26 10.87 5.50
C LEU A 21 -27.47 11.01 4.57
N VAL A 22 -27.32 10.83 3.27
CA VAL A 22 -28.45 10.94 2.29
C VAL A 22 -29.40 9.77 2.37
N MET A 23 -28.96 8.60 2.82
CA MET A 23 -29.84 7.43 3.06
C MET A 23 -30.67 7.53 4.35
N SER A 24 -30.34 8.47 5.24
CA SER A 24 -31.01 8.61 6.57
C SER A 24 -32.15 9.63 6.59
N LEU A 25 -32.47 10.28 5.46
CA LEU A 25 -33.46 11.37 5.39
C LEU A 25 -34.73 11.01 4.62
N VAL A 26 -35.15 9.75 4.65
CA VAL A 26 -36.54 9.42 4.24
C VAL A 26 -37.38 9.32 5.51
N PRO A 27 -38.31 10.25 5.76
CA PRO A 27 -39.21 10.13 6.91
C PRO A 27 -40.20 9.01 6.67
N GLN A 28 -39.94 7.85 7.24
CA GLN A 28 -40.99 6.85 7.41
C GLN A 28 -41.85 7.27 8.60
N VAL A 29 -42.97 7.92 8.33
CA VAL A 29 -44.05 8.07 9.30
C VAL A 29 -44.74 6.71 9.44
N VAL A 30 -44.18 5.88 10.31
CA VAL A 30 -44.94 4.70 10.81
C VAL A 30 -45.60 5.12 12.11
N VAL A 31 -46.92 5.31 12.04
CA VAL A 31 -47.73 5.45 13.24
C VAL A 31 -47.76 4.08 13.93
N SER A 32 -46.83 3.88 14.85
CA SER A 32 -46.82 2.71 15.72
C SER A 32 -47.82 2.96 16.86
N GLN A 33 -48.95 2.22 16.85
CA GLN A 33 -49.77 2.10 18.06
C GLN A 33 -48.92 1.43 19.15
N GLU A 34 -48.70 2.12 20.25
CA GLU A 34 -48.04 1.56 21.41
C GLU A 34 -48.88 0.41 22.00
N PRO A 35 -48.31 -0.78 22.17
CA PRO A 35 -48.99 -1.89 22.81
C PRO A 35 -49.21 -1.60 24.30
N PRO A 36 -50.28 -2.17 24.93
CA PRO A 36 -50.59 -1.97 26.33
C PRO A 36 -49.45 -2.42 27.27
N PRO A 37 -49.33 -1.83 28.46
CA PRO A 37 -48.20 -2.05 29.36
C PRO A 37 -47.94 -3.51 29.74
N GLU A 38 -48.95 -4.32 29.85
CA GLU A 38 -48.85 -5.75 30.19
C GLU A 38 -48.17 -6.62 29.14
N GLU A 39 -48.26 -6.20 27.88
CA GLU A 39 -47.62 -6.91 26.75
C GLU A 39 -46.12 -6.55 26.66
N ARG A 40 -45.74 -5.39 27.15
CA ARG A 40 -44.35 -4.97 27.26
C ARG A 40 -43.54 -5.78 28.28
N GLU A 41 -44.13 -6.16 29.40
CA GLU A 41 -43.45 -6.98 30.41
C GLU A 41 -43.25 -8.42 29.97
N ARG A 42 -44.20 -9.02 29.27
CA ARG A 42 -44.06 -10.38 28.73
C ARG A 42 -42.98 -10.48 27.65
N ARG A 43 -42.84 -9.47 26.77
CA ARG A 43 -41.79 -9.45 25.76
C ARG A 43 -40.39 -9.19 26.31
N ARG A 44 -40.27 -8.58 27.50
CA ARG A 44 -38.92 -8.39 28.13
C ARG A 44 -38.32 -9.69 28.65
N GLY A 45 -39.13 -10.71 28.93
CA GLY A 45 -38.62 -12.01 29.40
C GLY A 45 -38.19 -12.97 28.31
N GLU A 46 -38.58 -12.73 27.05
CA GLU A 46 -38.37 -13.66 25.93
C GLU A 46 -37.41 -13.18 24.84
N MET A 47 -36.76 -12.02 25.01
CA MET A 47 -35.74 -11.65 24.03
C MET A 47 -34.55 -12.60 24.15
N PRO A 48 -34.26 -13.40 23.11
CA PRO A 48 -33.03 -14.17 23.07
C PRO A 48 -31.87 -13.18 23.30
N ARG A 49 -30.96 -13.52 24.18
CA ARG A 49 -29.70 -12.76 24.29
C ARG A 49 -29.12 -12.66 22.88
N PRO A 50 -28.77 -11.45 22.41
CA PRO A 50 -28.08 -11.34 21.15
C PRO A 50 -26.89 -12.31 21.19
N PRO A 51 -26.67 -13.10 20.14
CA PRO A 51 -25.55 -14.02 20.09
C PRO A 51 -24.30 -13.22 20.47
N THR A 52 -23.53 -13.77 21.44
CA THR A 52 -22.24 -13.20 21.78
C THR A 52 -21.48 -13.05 20.45
N PRO A 53 -21.02 -11.84 20.09
CA PRO A 53 -20.33 -11.67 18.84
C PRO A 53 -19.18 -12.67 18.83
N GLU A 54 -19.16 -13.54 17.82
CA GLU A 54 -18.02 -14.42 17.61
C GLU A 54 -16.77 -13.54 17.57
N PRO A 55 -15.70 -13.91 18.29
CA PRO A 55 -14.47 -13.14 18.25
C PRO A 55 -14.07 -13.03 16.78
N SER A 56 -14.04 -11.82 16.25
CA SER A 56 -13.55 -11.57 14.90
C SER A 56 -12.21 -12.26 14.74
N PRO A 57 -11.97 -12.98 13.64
CA PRO A 57 -10.70 -13.68 13.44
C PRO A 57 -9.57 -12.71 13.74
N THR A 58 -8.61 -13.13 14.55
CA THR A 58 -7.49 -12.29 14.97
C THR A 58 -6.75 -11.86 13.70
N ARG A 59 -6.94 -10.62 13.28
CA ARG A 59 -6.24 -10.08 12.12
C ARG A 59 -4.76 -10.05 12.44
N THR A 60 -3.96 -10.55 11.52
CA THR A 60 -2.50 -10.58 11.63
C THR A 60 -1.87 -9.96 10.40
N TRP A 61 -0.64 -9.50 10.54
CA TRP A 61 0.17 -9.08 9.41
C TRP A 61 0.60 -10.30 8.61
N GLN A 62 0.43 -10.25 7.30
CA GLN A 62 0.79 -11.29 6.37
C GLN A 62 1.85 -10.79 5.40
N VAL A 63 2.99 -11.46 5.36
CA VAL A 63 4.02 -11.21 4.35
C VAL A 63 3.76 -12.13 3.16
N ARG A 64 3.66 -11.56 1.97
CA ARG A 64 3.44 -12.36 0.77
C ARG A 64 4.05 -11.74 -0.48
N ALA A 65 4.54 -12.57 -1.35
CA ALA A 65 4.94 -12.17 -2.69
C ALA A 65 3.70 -11.77 -3.53
N SER A 66 3.82 -10.71 -4.33
CA SER A 66 2.70 -10.11 -5.06
C SER A 66 3.09 -9.83 -6.51
N PRO A 67 2.63 -10.65 -7.49
CA PRO A 67 3.02 -10.49 -8.87
C PRO A 67 2.60 -9.14 -9.46
N GLN A 68 1.40 -8.64 -9.13
CA GLN A 68 0.94 -7.33 -9.62
C GLN A 68 1.72 -6.17 -9.02
N ALA A 69 2.10 -6.25 -7.72
CA ALA A 69 2.90 -5.22 -7.09
C ALA A 69 4.33 -5.23 -7.65
N ASN A 70 4.95 -6.41 -7.74
CA ASN A 70 6.29 -6.55 -8.25
C ASN A 70 6.41 -6.13 -9.71
N LEU A 71 5.44 -6.47 -10.55
CA LEU A 71 5.40 -6.02 -11.95
C LEU A 71 5.27 -4.49 -12.06
N TRP A 72 4.41 -3.88 -11.23
CA TRP A 72 4.25 -2.43 -11.25
C TRP A 72 5.52 -1.71 -10.82
N PHE A 73 6.12 -2.13 -9.70
CA PHE A 73 7.38 -1.56 -9.23
C PHE A 73 8.54 -1.86 -10.17
N HIS A 74 8.60 -3.05 -10.78
CA HIS A 74 9.50 -3.37 -11.88
C HIS A 74 9.41 -2.31 -13.00
N SER A 75 8.19 -2.03 -13.43
CA SER A 75 7.99 -1.07 -14.53
C SER A 75 8.45 0.34 -14.16
N LEU A 76 8.17 0.78 -12.93
CA LEU A 76 8.64 2.07 -12.45
C LEU A 76 10.16 2.09 -12.24
N ALA A 77 10.79 0.99 -11.82
CA ALA A 77 12.24 0.86 -11.74
C ALA A 77 12.91 0.96 -13.12
N VAL A 78 12.36 0.32 -14.13
CA VAL A 78 12.85 0.44 -15.52
C VAL A 78 12.74 1.88 -16.03
N ILE A 79 11.62 2.55 -15.74
CA ILE A 79 11.44 3.96 -16.12
C ILE A 79 12.43 4.87 -15.38
N ALA A 80 12.75 4.56 -14.14
CA ALA A 80 13.64 5.34 -13.28
C ALA A 80 15.14 5.10 -13.49
N ALA A 81 15.52 4.03 -14.17
CA ALA A 81 16.85 3.39 -14.14
C ALA A 81 18.07 4.31 -14.37
N ASP A 82 17.90 5.47 -15.00
CA ASP A 82 19.03 6.33 -15.40
C ASP A 82 19.08 7.66 -14.64
N GLN A 83 18.35 7.82 -13.51
CA GLN A 83 18.36 9.08 -12.76
C GLN A 83 18.48 8.89 -11.23
N PRO A 84 19.47 9.54 -10.60
CA PRO A 84 19.40 9.86 -9.19
C PRO A 84 18.37 10.99 -9.02
N GLY A 85 17.33 10.78 -8.27
CA GLY A 85 16.32 11.81 -8.04
C GLY A 85 15.26 11.30 -7.08
N PRO A 86 14.09 11.96 -6.99
CA PRO A 86 12.97 11.50 -6.16
C PRO A 86 12.47 10.08 -6.52
N LEU A 87 13.03 9.50 -7.58
CA LEU A 87 12.90 8.10 -7.97
C LEU A 87 13.88 7.16 -7.22
N GLY A 88 14.67 7.65 -6.26
CA GLY A 88 15.53 6.82 -5.37
C GLY A 88 14.78 5.74 -4.56
N LEU A 89 13.46 5.74 -4.70
CA LEU A 89 12.62 4.64 -4.22
C LEU A 89 12.94 3.31 -4.93
N TYR A 90 13.45 3.35 -6.16
CA TYR A 90 13.66 2.16 -6.99
C TYR A 90 15.13 1.76 -7.06
N SER A 91 15.37 0.44 -7.13
CA SER A 91 16.70 -0.13 -7.23
C SER A 91 17.25 -0.01 -8.67
N ALA A 92 18.28 0.81 -8.84
CA ALA A 92 19.00 0.90 -10.12
C ALA A 92 19.77 -0.41 -10.45
N GLU A 93 20.19 -1.15 -9.42
CA GLU A 93 20.83 -2.46 -9.58
C GLU A 93 19.84 -3.48 -10.14
N TYR A 94 18.62 -3.52 -9.58
CA TYR A 94 17.55 -4.34 -10.11
C TYR A 94 17.24 -4.01 -11.59
N ALA A 95 17.09 -2.75 -11.92
CA ALA A 95 16.79 -2.33 -13.28
C ALA A 95 17.88 -2.73 -14.28
N ARG A 96 19.15 -2.68 -13.87
CA ARG A 96 20.31 -3.13 -14.67
C ARG A 96 20.26 -4.65 -14.85
N HIS A 97 20.10 -5.41 -13.79
CA HIS A 97 20.00 -6.86 -13.83
C HIS A 97 18.86 -7.33 -14.75
N VAL A 98 17.69 -6.72 -14.64
CA VAL A 98 16.56 -7.04 -15.51
C VAL A 98 16.85 -6.77 -17.00
N ARG A 99 17.55 -5.68 -17.31
CA ARG A 99 17.98 -5.38 -18.67
C ARG A 99 18.91 -6.49 -19.23
N GLU A 100 19.85 -6.96 -18.42
CA GLU A 100 20.74 -8.07 -18.77
C GLU A 100 19.93 -9.35 -19.04
N VAL A 101 19.02 -9.71 -18.15
CA VAL A 101 18.14 -10.88 -18.33
C VAL A 101 17.29 -10.77 -19.62
N LYS A 102 16.74 -9.59 -19.93
CA LYS A 102 16.00 -9.36 -21.18
C LYS A 102 16.89 -9.55 -22.42
N GLN A 103 18.14 -9.09 -22.35
CA GLN A 103 19.12 -9.27 -23.45
C GLN A 103 19.47 -10.75 -23.62
N GLU A 104 19.74 -11.47 -22.55
CA GLU A 104 20.04 -12.91 -22.57
C GLU A 104 18.88 -13.73 -23.15
N ARG A 105 17.63 -13.31 -22.87
CA ARG A 105 16.42 -13.96 -23.42
C ARG A 105 16.05 -13.49 -24.82
N GLY A 106 16.77 -12.53 -25.39
CA GLY A 106 16.51 -12.00 -26.74
C GLY A 106 15.22 -11.20 -26.87
N VAL A 107 14.69 -10.64 -25.76
CA VAL A 107 13.45 -9.84 -25.75
C VAL A 107 13.70 -8.34 -25.54
N TYR A 108 14.95 -7.91 -25.39
CA TYR A 108 15.31 -6.50 -25.25
C TYR A 108 15.49 -5.83 -26.64
N PRO A 109 14.97 -4.58 -26.83
CA PRO A 109 14.13 -3.83 -25.91
C PRO A 109 12.66 -4.26 -25.98
N THR A 110 11.98 -4.29 -24.84
CA THR A 110 10.50 -4.40 -24.81
C THR A 110 9.85 -3.05 -25.12
N PRO A 111 8.52 -2.99 -25.34
CA PRO A 111 7.80 -1.72 -25.47
C PRO A 111 7.97 -0.79 -24.27
N LEU A 112 8.13 -1.33 -23.06
CA LEU A 112 8.40 -0.54 -21.85
C LEU A 112 9.77 0.14 -21.92
N ASP A 113 10.81 -0.61 -22.28
CA ASP A 113 12.18 -0.09 -22.43
C ASP A 113 12.22 1.02 -23.49
N SER A 114 11.53 0.80 -24.62
CA SER A 114 11.53 1.72 -25.77
C SER A 114 10.92 3.10 -25.47
N ILE A 115 9.95 3.16 -24.53
CA ILE A 115 9.27 4.43 -24.19
C ILE A 115 9.58 4.92 -22.78
N ALA A 116 10.50 4.29 -22.06
CA ALA A 116 10.83 4.61 -20.68
C ALA A 116 11.22 6.10 -20.51
N SER A 117 12.01 6.65 -21.41
CA SER A 117 12.41 8.06 -21.40
C SER A 117 11.23 9.01 -21.56
N ASP A 118 10.29 8.72 -22.47
CA ASP A 118 9.09 9.52 -22.69
C ASP A 118 8.15 9.44 -21.48
N LEU A 119 7.98 8.25 -20.89
CA LEU A 119 7.19 8.08 -19.69
C LEU A 119 7.79 8.85 -18.50
N ARG A 120 9.11 8.79 -18.34
CA ARG A 120 9.84 9.55 -17.32
C ARG A 120 9.58 11.04 -17.44
N THR A 121 9.70 11.59 -18.64
CA THR A 121 9.41 13.00 -18.92
C THR A 121 7.96 13.35 -18.60
N ALA A 122 7.02 12.47 -18.97
CA ALA A 122 5.59 12.70 -18.71
C ALA A 122 5.20 12.59 -17.22
N ILE A 123 5.92 11.78 -16.45
CA ILE A 123 5.73 11.57 -15.01
C ILE A 123 6.34 12.73 -14.20
N GLY A 124 7.32 13.43 -14.73
CA GLY A 124 8.25 14.35 -14.07
C GLY A 124 7.68 15.55 -13.28
N ASP A 125 6.37 15.62 -13.06
CA ASP A 125 5.72 16.65 -12.24
C ASP A 125 5.32 16.11 -10.84
N GLY A 126 6.18 15.59 -10.08
CA GLY A 126 6.07 15.15 -8.68
C GLY A 126 4.71 14.58 -8.22
N ARG A 127 3.59 15.24 -8.50
CA ARG A 127 2.24 14.83 -8.06
C ARG A 127 1.73 13.55 -8.71
N THR A 128 1.92 13.43 -10.03
CA THR A 128 1.51 12.22 -10.77
C THR A 128 2.35 11.04 -10.35
N LEU A 129 3.65 11.27 -10.13
CA LEU A 129 4.58 10.24 -9.66
C LEU A 129 4.17 9.68 -8.29
N GLU A 130 3.82 10.55 -7.34
CA GLU A 130 3.35 10.12 -6.02
C GLU A 130 2.17 9.15 -6.09
N SER A 131 1.16 9.47 -6.90
CA SER A 131 0.00 8.59 -7.06
C SER A 131 0.38 7.24 -7.69
N LEU A 132 1.35 7.22 -8.62
CA LEU A 132 1.80 5.99 -9.28
C LEU A 132 2.53 5.02 -8.33
N HIS A 133 3.24 5.52 -7.32
CA HIS A 133 3.92 4.67 -6.33
C HIS A 133 2.96 3.81 -5.49
N PHE A 134 1.72 4.24 -5.35
CA PHE A 134 0.74 3.57 -4.50
C PHE A 134 -0.24 2.68 -5.26
N VAL A 135 -0.22 2.71 -6.60
CA VAL A 135 -1.18 1.95 -7.42
C VAL A 135 -1.34 0.50 -6.97
N PRO A 136 -0.28 -0.34 -6.86
CA PRO A 136 -0.48 -1.74 -6.53
C PRO A 136 -0.97 -1.96 -5.09
N LEU A 137 -0.74 -1.00 -4.20
CA LEU A 137 -1.17 -1.09 -2.80
C LEU A 137 -2.69 -0.94 -2.64
N TYR A 138 -3.36 -0.38 -3.65
CA TYR A 138 -4.82 -0.29 -3.70
C TYR A 138 -5.48 -1.51 -4.36
N PHE A 139 -4.66 -2.46 -4.88
CA PHE A 139 -5.10 -3.69 -5.52
C PHE A 139 -4.42 -4.93 -4.92
N PRO A 140 -4.36 -5.06 -3.58
CA PRO A 140 -3.52 -6.07 -2.93
C PRO A 140 -3.95 -7.51 -3.26
N GLU A 141 -5.24 -7.72 -3.54
CA GLU A 141 -5.82 -9.03 -3.83
C GLU A 141 -6.03 -9.29 -5.33
N ALA A 142 -5.74 -8.31 -6.19
CA ALA A 142 -5.98 -8.45 -7.62
C ALA A 142 -4.87 -9.27 -8.30
N THR A 143 -5.23 -9.98 -9.37
CA THR A 143 -4.21 -10.47 -10.30
C THR A 143 -3.69 -9.33 -11.19
N PRO A 144 -2.52 -9.49 -11.86
CA PRO A 144 -2.03 -8.48 -12.80
C PRO A 144 -3.09 -8.07 -13.83
N GLU A 145 -3.78 -9.02 -14.43
CA GLU A 145 -4.78 -8.79 -15.47
C GLU A 145 -5.99 -7.99 -14.93
N ARG A 146 -6.42 -8.31 -13.71
CA ARG A 146 -7.52 -7.57 -13.06
C ARG A 146 -7.11 -6.15 -12.70
N MET A 147 -5.90 -5.96 -12.21
CA MET A 147 -5.36 -4.63 -11.96
C MET A 147 -5.30 -3.79 -13.24
N PHE A 148 -4.78 -4.34 -14.35
CA PHE A 148 -4.75 -3.61 -15.64
C PHE A 148 -6.14 -3.28 -16.15
N GLY A 149 -7.06 -4.24 -16.11
CA GLY A 149 -8.46 -4.01 -16.48
C GLY A 149 -9.07 -2.85 -15.69
N ALA A 150 -8.81 -2.81 -14.39
CA ALA A 150 -9.27 -1.74 -13.51
C ALA A 150 -8.64 -0.38 -13.85
N LEU A 151 -7.32 -0.31 -14.05
CA LEU A 151 -6.61 0.92 -14.40
C LEU A 151 -7.05 1.47 -15.76
N LEU A 152 -7.23 0.60 -16.77
CA LEU A 152 -7.72 0.99 -18.08
C LEU A 152 -9.19 1.47 -18.03
N ALA A 153 -10.02 0.87 -17.19
CA ALA A 153 -11.39 1.33 -16.97
C ALA A 153 -11.43 2.72 -16.32
N VAL A 154 -10.58 2.98 -15.33
CA VAL A 154 -10.40 4.31 -14.73
C VAL A 154 -9.97 5.33 -15.79
N ALA A 155 -8.95 5.02 -16.57
CA ALA A 155 -8.46 5.89 -17.62
C ALA A 155 -9.53 6.24 -18.66
N LYS A 156 -10.39 5.28 -19.00
CA LYS A 156 -11.51 5.42 -19.97
C LYS A 156 -12.83 5.89 -19.33
N ARG A 157 -12.85 6.22 -18.05
CA ARG A 157 -14.08 6.60 -17.30
C ARG A 157 -15.17 5.53 -17.31
N ARG A 158 -14.81 4.24 -17.33
CA ARG A 158 -15.75 3.12 -17.30
C ARG A 158 -15.82 2.47 -15.91
N THR A 159 -15.82 3.29 -14.86
CA THR A 159 -15.76 2.81 -13.47
C THR A 159 -17.01 2.10 -12.98
N ASN A 160 -18.12 2.19 -13.73
CA ASN A 160 -19.38 1.50 -13.44
C ASN A 160 -19.50 0.12 -14.13
N ASP A 161 -18.43 -0.38 -14.72
CA ASP A 161 -18.44 -1.69 -15.36
C ASP A 161 -18.64 -2.79 -14.29
N SER A 162 -19.56 -3.71 -14.55
CA SER A 162 -19.85 -4.82 -13.64
C SER A 162 -18.66 -5.73 -13.39
N ALA A 163 -17.73 -5.81 -14.35
CA ALA A 163 -16.46 -6.53 -14.19
C ALA A 163 -15.57 -5.96 -13.06
N LEU A 164 -15.80 -4.71 -12.65
CA LEU A 164 -15.08 -4.02 -11.58
C LEU A 164 -15.80 -4.11 -10.22
N ALA A 165 -16.92 -4.81 -10.13
CA ALA A 165 -17.68 -4.94 -8.88
C ALA A 165 -17.01 -5.85 -7.84
N GLY A 166 -15.96 -6.61 -8.22
CA GLY A 166 -15.20 -7.47 -7.33
C GLY A 166 -14.53 -6.70 -6.19
N ARG A 167 -14.55 -7.29 -4.99
CA ARG A 167 -13.94 -6.67 -3.79
C ARG A 167 -12.45 -6.37 -3.99
N ASP A 168 -11.75 -7.22 -4.73
CA ASP A 168 -10.33 -7.13 -5.05
C ASP A 168 -9.90 -5.88 -5.84
N VAL A 169 -10.83 -5.27 -6.58
CA VAL A 169 -10.53 -4.10 -7.42
C VAL A 169 -11.36 -2.86 -7.11
N ARG A 170 -12.57 -3.03 -6.55
CA ARG A 170 -13.53 -1.92 -6.37
C ARG A 170 -12.95 -0.74 -5.58
N PHE A 171 -12.23 -1.02 -4.52
CA PHE A 171 -11.60 0.02 -3.72
C PHE A 171 -10.52 0.77 -4.51
N GLY A 172 -9.59 0.04 -5.15
CA GLY A 172 -8.54 0.62 -5.97
C GLY A 172 -9.11 1.48 -7.11
N VAL A 173 -10.19 1.02 -7.76
CA VAL A 173 -10.88 1.80 -8.80
C VAL A 173 -11.40 3.13 -8.27
N ALA A 174 -12.02 3.16 -7.09
CA ALA A 174 -12.54 4.39 -6.49
C ALA A 174 -11.42 5.39 -6.19
N VAL A 175 -10.32 4.92 -5.58
CA VAL A 175 -9.16 5.76 -5.25
C VAL A 175 -8.47 6.26 -6.53
N MET A 176 -8.25 5.38 -7.51
CA MET A 176 -7.59 5.75 -8.77
C MET A 176 -8.44 6.71 -9.60
N ALA A 177 -9.76 6.55 -9.62
CA ALA A 177 -10.65 7.48 -10.32
C ALA A 177 -10.54 8.91 -9.78
N GLN A 178 -10.33 9.06 -8.49
CA GLN A 178 -10.12 10.34 -7.83
C GLN A 178 -8.70 10.88 -8.06
N ALA A 179 -7.68 10.03 -7.91
CA ALA A 179 -6.29 10.42 -8.10
C ALA A 179 -5.99 10.87 -9.55
N PHE A 180 -6.67 10.25 -10.53
CA PHE A 180 -6.52 10.51 -11.96
C PHE A 180 -7.77 11.19 -12.56
N GLU A 181 -8.35 12.17 -11.86
CA GLU A 181 -9.52 12.92 -12.36
C GLU A 181 -9.19 13.83 -13.56
N ASP A 182 -7.94 14.30 -13.66
CA ASP A 182 -7.46 15.13 -14.76
C ASP A 182 -7.25 14.33 -16.06
N GLY A 183 -7.55 14.97 -17.20
CA GLY A 183 -7.44 14.33 -18.52
C GLY A 183 -6.01 13.97 -18.94
N LYS A 184 -5.00 14.76 -18.54
CA LYS A 184 -3.59 14.48 -18.82
C LYS A 184 -3.11 13.29 -18.00
N ALA A 185 -3.44 13.28 -16.70
CA ALA A 185 -3.11 12.20 -15.78
C ALA A 185 -3.74 10.86 -16.23
N ARG A 186 -5.02 10.89 -16.71
CA ARG A 186 -5.67 9.67 -17.25
C ARG A 186 -4.99 9.14 -18.51
N ARG A 187 -4.62 10.00 -19.44
CA ARG A 187 -3.88 9.56 -20.66
C ARG A 187 -2.53 8.94 -20.28
N LEU A 188 -1.84 9.49 -19.29
CA LEU A 188 -0.61 8.90 -18.79
C LEU A 188 -0.86 7.53 -18.14
N LEU A 189 -1.90 7.40 -17.31
CA LEU A 189 -2.29 6.14 -16.71
C LEU A 189 -2.65 5.09 -17.78
N GLU A 190 -3.42 5.47 -18.81
CA GLU A 190 -3.77 4.58 -19.93
C GLU A 190 -2.52 4.09 -20.67
N ARG A 191 -1.61 5.01 -21.00
CA ARG A 191 -0.36 4.69 -21.68
C ARG A 191 0.52 3.76 -20.83
N LEU A 192 0.68 4.08 -19.57
CA LEU A 192 1.48 3.28 -18.63
C LEU A 192 0.87 1.89 -18.42
N ALA A 193 -0.41 1.80 -18.09
CA ALA A 193 -1.08 0.51 -17.89
C ALA A 193 -1.00 -0.39 -19.12
N GLY A 194 -1.21 0.16 -20.32
CA GLY A 194 -1.11 -0.60 -21.56
C GLY A 194 0.31 -1.07 -21.91
N VAL A 195 1.34 -0.37 -21.46
CA VAL A 195 2.73 -0.80 -21.66
C VAL A 195 3.13 -1.84 -20.60
N VAL A 196 2.71 -1.67 -19.36
CA VAL A 196 2.94 -2.64 -18.28
C VAL A 196 2.22 -3.97 -18.55
N GLU A 197 1.02 -3.94 -19.13
CA GLU A 197 0.32 -5.16 -19.59
C GLU A 197 1.11 -5.90 -20.67
N ARG A 198 1.71 -5.17 -21.61
CA ARG A 198 2.59 -5.79 -22.63
C ARG A 198 3.88 -6.33 -22.03
N GLU A 199 4.46 -5.61 -21.08
CA GLU A 199 5.64 -6.07 -20.33
C GLU A 199 5.35 -7.38 -19.59
N TRP A 200 4.18 -7.49 -18.96
CA TRP A 200 3.70 -8.73 -18.35
C TRP A 200 3.69 -9.88 -19.34
N THR A 201 3.10 -9.66 -20.51
CA THR A 201 2.89 -10.71 -21.51
C THR A 201 4.18 -11.14 -22.21
N LEU A 202 5.07 -10.18 -22.51
CA LEU A 202 6.27 -10.43 -23.32
C LEU A 202 7.46 -10.94 -22.50
N PHE A 203 7.54 -10.53 -21.23
CA PHE A 203 8.72 -10.80 -20.41
C PHE A 203 8.39 -11.20 -18.99
N TYR A 204 7.64 -10.35 -18.26
CA TYR A 204 7.63 -10.40 -16.81
C TYR A 204 6.91 -11.61 -16.25
N ARG A 205 5.89 -12.15 -16.90
CA ARG A 205 5.18 -13.36 -16.46
C ARG A 205 6.15 -14.53 -16.28
N GLN A 206 6.96 -14.82 -17.29
CA GLN A 206 7.93 -15.90 -17.21
C GLN A 206 9.04 -15.60 -16.19
N TYR A 207 9.52 -14.34 -16.16
CA TYR A 207 10.49 -13.91 -15.16
C TYR A 207 9.97 -14.10 -13.73
N TRP A 208 8.71 -13.78 -13.47
CA TRP A 208 8.05 -13.99 -12.20
C TRP A 208 7.92 -15.49 -11.86
N GLU A 209 7.47 -16.31 -12.79
CA GLU A 209 7.33 -17.75 -12.59
C GLU A 209 8.68 -18.40 -12.24
N ASP A 210 9.76 -18.00 -12.89
CA ASP A 210 11.13 -18.48 -12.62
C ASP A 210 11.65 -18.04 -11.23
N SER A 211 11.24 -16.87 -10.75
CA SER A 211 11.67 -16.32 -9.44
C SER A 211 10.75 -16.69 -8.29
N ARG A 212 9.55 -17.19 -8.56
CA ARG A 212 8.46 -17.38 -7.60
C ARG A 212 8.86 -18.14 -6.35
N ALA A 213 9.55 -19.26 -6.50
CA ALA A 213 9.96 -20.07 -5.36
C ALA A 213 10.91 -19.32 -4.41
N ARG A 214 11.76 -18.45 -4.95
CA ARG A 214 12.63 -17.57 -4.18
C ARG A 214 11.83 -16.50 -3.46
N GLU A 215 10.91 -15.82 -4.15
CA GLU A 215 10.04 -14.78 -3.60
C GLU A 215 9.18 -15.33 -2.45
N ASP A 216 8.59 -16.52 -2.62
CA ASP A 216 7.80 -17.18 -1.59
C ASP A 216 8.68 -17.56 -0.38
N SER A 217 9.91 -18.04 -0.58
CA SER A 217 10.86 -18.33 0.50
C SER A 217 11.21 -17.09 1.31
N ILE A 218 11.43 -15.95 0.64
CA ILE A 218 11.72 -14.68 1.29
C ILE A 218 10.52 -14.23 2.13
N ALA A 219 9.32 -14.30 1.58
CA ALA A 219 8.11 -13.94 2.29
C ALA A 219 7.91 -14.79 3.56
N VAL A 220 8.15 -16.11 3.47
CA VAL A 220 8.10 -17.01 4.62
C VAL A 220 9.14 -16.63 5.68
N ALA A 221 10.39 -16.41 5.28
CA ALA A 221 11.44 -16.01 6.22
C ALA A 221 11.16 -14.69 6.93
N MET A 222 10.63 -13.70 6.22
CA MET A 222 10.20 -12.42 6.80
C MET A 222 9.02 -12.62 7.78
N GLN A 223 8.04 -13.46 7.41
CA GLN A 223 6.91 -13.78 8.28
C GLN A 223 7.37 -14.42 9.60
N GLU A 224 8.25 -15.42 9.51
CA GLU A 224 8.79 -16.10 10.69
C GLU A 224 9.52 -15.13 11.64
N ILE A 225 10.32 -14.22 11.09
CA ILE A 225 11.02 -13.19 11.88
C ILE A 225 10.01 -12.24 12.53
N TRP A 226 9.02 -11.76 11.76
CA TRP A 226 7.99 -10.90 12.29
C TRP A 226 7.24 -11.56 13.44
N ASP A 227 6.76 -12.78 13.25
CA ASP A 227 5.94 -13.52 14.22
C ASP A 227 6.72 -13.89 15.49
N ARG A 228 8.01 -14.20 15.36
CA ARG A 228 8.86 -14.60 16.48
C ARG A 228 9.43 -13.41 17.24
N ASP A 229 9.97 -12.43 16.53
CA ASP A 229 10.85 -11.42 17.14
C ASP A 229 10.15 -10.06 17.37
N PHE A 230 9.05 -9.77 16.66
CA PHE A 230 8.42 -8.45 16.70
C PHE A 230 6.96 -8.48 17.12
N ALA A 231 6.12 -9.29 16.51
CA ALA A 231 4.68 -9.29 16.72
C ALA A 231 4.27 -9.49 18.19
N PRO A 232 4.88 -10.41 18.97
CA PRO A 232 4.47 -10.61 20.39
C PRO A 232 4.67 -9.36 21.23
N GLY A 233 5.79 -8.68 21.09
CA GLY A 233 6.08 -7.46 21.83
C GLY A 233 5.23 -6.27 21.39
N LEU A 234 5.05 -6.10 20.08
CA LEU A 234 4.35 -4.95 19.50
C LEU A 234 2.82 -5.06 19.58
N ARG A 235 2.27 -6.26 19.77
CA ARG A 235 0.81 -6.52 19.75
C ARG A 235 0.01 -5.52 20.58
N PRO A 236 0.33 -5.23 21.86
CA PRO A 236 -0.48 -4.30 22.68
C PRO A 236 -0.54 -2.89 22.10
N LEU A 237 0.54 -2.43 21.46
CA LEU A 237 0.59 -1.14 20.79
C LEU A 237 -0.26 -1.17 19.52
N LEU A 238 -0.09 -2.19 18.67
CA LEU A 238 -0.80 -2.34 17.40
C LEU A 238 -2.32 -2.44 17.62
N GLU A 239 -2.76 -3.17 18.65
CA GLU A 239 -4.17 -3.26 19.05
C GLU A 239 -4.72 -1.88 19.46
N ARG A 240 -4.00 -1.16 20.33
CA ARG A 240 -4.38 0.19 20.74
C ARG A 240 -4.48 1.17 19.58
N ARG A 241 -3.63 1.01 18.59
CA ARG A 241 -3.59 1.87 17.39
C ARG A 241 -4.45 1.35 16.23
N ARG A 242 -5.14 0.23 16.40
CA ARG A 242 -5.94 -0.43 15.36
C ARG A 242 -5.12 -0.78 14.10
N LEU A 243 -3.88 -1.21 14.31
CA LEU A 243 -2.92 -1.64 13.30
C LEU A 243 -2.64 -3.14 13.42
N THR A 244 -3.65 -3.92 13.72
CA THR A 244 -3.51 -5.34 14.09
C THR A 244 -3.24 -6.26 12.91
N GLY A 245 -3.48 -5.82 11.69
CA GLY A 245 -3.28 -6.66 10.53
C GLY A 245 -3.11 -5.89 9.24
N GLY A 246 -2.67 -6.60 8.23
CA GLY A 246 -2.44 -6.07 6.89
C GLY A 246 -1.56 -6.97 6.04
N ILE A 247 -1.12 -6.45 4.92
CA ILE A 247 -0.31 -7.16 3.94
C ILE A 247 1.03 -6.46 3.79
N VAL A 248 2.11 -7.20 3.87
CA VAL A 248 3.48 -6.74 3.56
C VAL A 248 3.94 -7.40 2.26
N MET A 249 4.32 -6.60 1.29
CA MET A 249 4.77 -7.06 -0.02
C MET A 249 6.25 -6.71 -0.22
N PRO A 250 7.18 -7.67 -0.06
CA PRO A 250 8.57 -7.47 -0.45
C PRO A 250 8.68 -7.34 -1.98
N SER A 251 9.54 -6.44 -2.45
CA SER A 251 9.78 -6.26 -3.88
C SER A 251 11.27 -5.99 -4.16
N PRO A 252 11.90 -6.73 -5.08
CA PRO A 252 13.29 -6.52 -5.46
C PRO A 252 13.49 -5.20 -6.24
N ALA A 253 12.44 -4.67 -6.82
CA ALA A 253 12.47 -3.43 -7.57
C ALA A 253 12.52 -2.18 -6.70
N LEU A 254 12.18 -2.29 -5.40
CA LEU A 254 12.22 -1.18 -4.46
C LEU A 254 13.65 -0.97 -3.91
N GLY A 255 13.98 0.28 -3.63
CA GLY A 255 15.13 0.67 -2.82
C GLY A 255 14.82 0.59 -1.32
N PRO A 256 15.69 1.17 -0.46
CA PRO A 256 15.58 1.10 0.99
C PRO A 256 14.35 1.81 1.59
N GLU A 257 13.62 2.54 0.78
CA GLU A 257 12.37 3.18 1.17
C GLU A 257 11.17 2.27 0.86
N GLY A 258 10.30 2.09 1.84
CA GLY A 258 9.02 1.41 1.64
C GLY A 258 7.90 2.38 1.29
N ARG A 259 6.70 1.82 1.09
CA ARG A 259 5.44 2.56 0.93
C ARG A 259 4.34 1.90 1.74
N ILE A 260 3.55 2.72 2.41
CA ILE A 260 2.41 2.25 3.21
C ILE A 260 1.15 3.03 2.83
N VAL A 261 0.04 2.31 2.73
CA VAL A 261 -1.30 2.88 2.57
C VAL A 261 -2.13 2.54 3.79
N ASP A 262 -2.69 3.58 4.40
CA ASP A 262 -3.64 3.46 5.50
C ASP A 262 -5.06 3.36 4.93
N VAL A 263 -5.65 2.19 5.02
CA VAL A 263 -7.03 1.92 4.55
C VAL A 263 -8.02 1.72 5.70
N ARG A 264 -7.63 2.02 6.94
CA ARG A 264 -8.45 1.80 8.16
C ARG A 264 -9.83 2.44 8.10
N GLU A 265 -9.97 3.56 7.41
CA GLU A 265 -11.26 4.25 7.27
C GLU A 265 -12.23 3.52 6.34
N LEU A 266 -11.73 2.66 5.46
CA LEU A 266 -12.49 2.02 4.39
C LEU A 266 -12.70 0.52 4.65
N ASP A 267 -11.71 -0.15 5.20
CA ASP A 267 -11.80 -1.53 5.69
C ASP A 267 -10.95 -1.61 6.98
N PRO A 268 -11.57 -1.41 8.15
CA PRO A 268 -10.84 -1.30 9.40
C PRO A 268 -9.95 -2.52 9.65
N GLY A 269 -8.65 -2.31 9.67
CA GLY A 269 -7.66 -3.33 10.03
C GLY A 269 -6.77 -3.81 8.89
N ASP A 270 -7.00 -3.43 7.64
CA ASP A 270 -6.14 -3.85 6.54
C ASP A 270 -5.25 -2.68 6.08
N GLN A 271 -3.98 -2.76 6.42
CA GLN A 271 -2.94 -1.90 5.89
C GLN A 271 -2.23 -2.61 4.75
N VAL A 272 -1.71 -1.88 3.80
CA VAL A 272 -0.88 -2.45 2.73
C VAL A 272 0.46 -1.75 2.68
N VAL A 273 1.52 -2.52 2.79
CA VAL A 273 2.90 -2.04 2.85
C VAL A 273 3.72 -2.72 1.77
N ALA A 274 4.48 -1.95 1.01
CA ALA A 274 5.53 -2.50 0.17
C ALA A 274 6.90 -2.09 0.72
N VAL A 275 7.84 -3.02 0.74
CA VAL A 275 9.20 -2.82 1.23
C VAL A 275 10.22 -3.41 0.27
N GLN A 276 11.47 -2.97 0.37
CA GLN A 276 12.56 -3.59 -0.34
C GLN A 276 12.66 -5.07 0.04
N GLU A 277 12.82 -5.93 -0.96
CA GLU A 277 13.20 -7.32 -0.72
C GLU A 277 14.57 -7.36 -0.02
N PRO A 278 14.74 -8.23 0.99
CA PRO A 278 16.02 -8.35 1.66
C PRO A 278 17.12 -8.78 0.69
N LEU A 279 18.21 -8.04 0.68
CA LEU A 279 19.41 -8.44 -0.03
C LEU A 279 20.07 -9.63 0.67
N LEU A 280 20.72 -10.51 -0.08
CA LEU A 280 21.45 -11.64 0.49
C LEU A 280 22.48 -11.21 1.54
N ALA A 281 23.10 -10.03 1.34
CA ALA A 281 24.10 -9.48 2.25
C ALA A 281 23.50 -8.92 3.57
N THR A 282 22.24 -8.46 3.56
CA THR A 282 21.60 -7.82 4.73
C THR A 282 20.69 -8.76 5.50
N GLY A 283 20.28 -9.85 4.87
CA GLY A 283 19.36 -10.83 5.44
C GLY A 283 17.92 -10.32 5.57
N PRO A 284 16.98 -11.22 5.88
CA PRO A 284 15.53 -10.92 5.90
C PRO A 284 15.13 -9.89 6.99
N ASP A 285 15.95 -9.69 8.02
CA ASP A 285 15.67 -8.69 9.06
C ASP A 285 15.63 -7.26 8.52
N ALA A 286 16.42 -6.94 7.51
CA ALA A 286 16.48 -5.59 6.94
C ALA A 286 15.11 -5.19 6.36
N ALA A 287 14.40 -6.12 5.72
CA ALA A 287 13.06 -5.88 5.20
C ALA A 287 12.01 -5.77 6.32
N VAL A 288 12.17 -6.52 7.41
CA VAL A 288 11.29 -6.38 8.60
C VAL A 288 11.54 -5.04 9.28
N PHE A 289 12.78 -4.55 9.33
CA PHE A 289 13.08 -3.21 9.81
C PHE A 289 12.49 -2.11 8.92
N ALA A 290 12.54 -2.29 7.59
CA ALA A 290 11.88 -1.39 6.66
C ALA A 290 10.36 -1.38 6.88
N PHE A 291 9.75 -2.54 7.08
CA PHE A 291 8.34 -2.65 7.45
C PHE A 291 8.01 -1.91 8.76
N LEU A 292 8.80 -2.09 9.81
CA LEU A 292 8.61 -1.38 11.07
C LEU A 292 8.72 0.15 10.90
N LYS A 293 9.68 0.62 10.09
CA LYS A 293 9.81 2.04 9.74
C LYS A 293 8.54 2.55 9.05
N GLU A 294 8.01 1.80 8.08
CA GLU A 294 6.77 2.18 7.40
C GLU A 294 5.55 2.21 8.34
N LEU A 295 5.42 1.25 9.26
CA LEU A 295 4.39 1.31 10.32
C LEU A 295 4.50 2.59 11.15
N CYS A 296 5.71 3.04 11.42
CA CYS A 296 5.94 4.26 12.18
C CYS A 296 5.43 5.52 11.48
N PHE A 297 5.34 5.56 10.15
CA PHE A 297 4.68 6.66 9.44
C PHE A 297 3.20 6.81 9.85
N LEU A 298 2.51 5.71 10.18
CA LEU A 298 1.13 5.75 10.67
C LEU A 298 1.01 6.13 12.15
N LEU A 299 2.10 6.00 12.89
CA LEU A 299 2.15 6.31 14.33
C LEU A 299 2.59 7.75 14.61
N VAL A 300 3.32 8.35 13.68
CA VAL A 300 3.81 9.73 13.79
C VAL A 300 2.67 10.70 13.49
N ASP A 301 2.39 11.59 14.43
CA ASP A 301 1.34 12.60 14.30
C ASP A 301 1.83 13.76 13.41
N ASP A 302 1.35 13.81 12.18
CA ASP A 302 1.66 14.85 11.21
C ASP A 302 1.39 16.27 11.71
N ARG A 303 0.38 16.44 12.58
CA ARG A 303 0.03 17.77 13.12
C ARG A 303 1.15 18.35 13.98
N LYS A 304 1.90 17.47 14.67
CA LYS A 304 3.05 17.88 15.50
C LYS A 304 4.31 18.12 14.69
N LEU A 305 4.39 17.53 13.48
CA LEU A 305 5.54 17.65 12.58
C LEU A 305 5.31 18.66 11.44
N ASN A 306 4.23 19.43 11.48
CA ASN A 306 3.85 20.35 10.41
C ASN A 306 3.86 21.82 10.88
N PRO A 307 4.99 22.38 11.29
CA PRO A 307 5.09 23.83 11.47
C PRO A 307 4.96 24.51 10.11
N ASP A 308 4.16 25.58 10.06
CA ASP A 308 3.87 26.35 8.83
C ASP A 308 5.13 26.93 8.17
N SER A 309 6.26 26.96 8.90
CA SER A 309 7.54 27.50 8.44
C SER A 309 8.36 26.57 7.56
N LEU A 310 8.02 25.27 7.47
CA LEU A 310 8.80 24.30 6.70
C LEU A 310 8.30 24.16 5.27
N THR A 311 9.23 24.01 4.33
CA THR A 311 8.93 23.58 2.96
C THR A 311 8.38 22.16 2.93
N VAL A 312 7.83 21.75 1.78
CA VAL A 312 7.30 20.41 1.58
C VAL A 312 8.40 19.35 1.77
N ASP A 313 9.58 19.59 1.21
CA ASP A 313 10.71 18.66 1.27
C ASP A 313 11.25 18.53 2.69
N GLU A 314 11.42 19.65 3.41
CA GLU A 314 11.85 19.65 4.81
C GLU A 314 10.87 18.89 5.73
N ARG A 315 9.56 19.01 5.47
CA ARG A 315 8.55 18.26 6.22
C ARG A 315 8.62 16.77 5.95
N GLU A 316 8.87 16.37 4.71
CA GLU A 316 9.01 14.98 4.34
C GLU A 316 10.26 14.38 5.00
N ASP A 317 11.39 15.08 4.97
CA ASP A 317 12.63 14.63 5.61
C ASP A 317 12.48 14.54 7.13
N LEU A 318 11.79 15.50 7.75
CA LEU A 318 11.47 15.45 9.17
C LEU A 318 10.59 14.22 9.51
N ARG A 319 9.60 13.95 8.68
CA ARG A 319 8.71 12.81 8.85
C ARG A 319 9.43 11.48 8.71
N ARG A 320 10.32 11.34 7.72
CA ARG A 320 11.19 10.17 7.55
C ARG A 320 12.08 9.96 8.77
N THR A 321 12.73 11.01 9.21
CA THR A 321 13.58 10.98 10.41
C THR A 321 12.76 10.59 11.64
N ALA A 322 11.58 11.15 11.81
CA ALA A 322 10.69 10.80 12.92
C ALA A 322 10.23 9.33 12.87
N ALA A 323 9.94 8.79 11.68
CA ALA A 323 9.57 7.39 11.52
C ALA A 323 10.73 6.45 11.89
N VAL A 324 11.96 6.75 11.47
CA VAL A 324 13.15 5.97 11.85
C VAL A 324 13.37 6.00 13.36
N ARG A 325 13.29 7.18 14.00
CA ARG A 325 13.43 7.31 15.45
C ARG A 325 12.31 6.61 16.21
N CYS A 326 11.07 6.70 15.71
CA CYS A 326 9.94 5.98 16.26
C CYS A 326 10.20 4.46 16.26
N GLY A 327 10.69 3.91 15.15
CA GLY A 327 11.05 2.49 15.07
C GLY A 327 12.11 2.08 16.11
N ALA A 328 13.16 2.89 16.30
CA ALA A 328 14.18 2.64 17.32
C ALA A 328 13.58 2.64 18.74
N LEU A 329 12.74 3.64 19.07
CA LEU A 329 12.07 3.73 20.36
C LEU A 329 11.11 2.55 20.59
N LEU A 330 10.34 2.15 19.59
CA LEU A 330 9.46 0.98 19.71
C LEU A 330 10.25 -0.28 20.02
N LEU A 331 11.39 -0.47 19.37
CA LEU A 331 12.23 -1.63 19.62
C LEU A 331 12.88 -1.59 21.01
N GLU A 332 13.27 -0.42 21.52
CA GLU A 332 13.77 -0.29 22.89
C GLU A 332 12.77 -0.82 23.93
N PHE A 333 11.47 -0.60 23.71
CA PHE A 333 10.42 -1.03 24.65
C PHE A 333 9.93 -2.46 24.40
N TYR A 334 9.83 -2.87 23.14
CA TYR A 334 9.09 -4.08 22.78
C TYR A 334 9.95 -5.22 22.23
N ALA A 335 11.13 -4.92 21.69
CA ALA A 335 12.07 -5.90 21.14
C ALA A 335 13.53 -5.42 21.28
N PRO A 336 14.04 -5.24 22.53
CA PRO A 336 15.32 -4.59 22.81
C PRO A 336 16.52 -5.31 22.16
N ALA A 337 16.45 -6.62 21.95
CA ALA A 337 17.48 -7.39 21.28
C ALA A 337 17.70 -6.96 19.81
N GLN A 338 16.72 -6.31 19.19
CA GLN A 338 16.78 -5.88 17.78
C GLN A 338 17.25 -4.44 17.58
N VAL A 339 17.30 -3.63 18.64
CA VAL A 339 17.63 -2.19 18.57
C VAL A 339 18.98 -1.93 17.90
N GLY A 340 20.02 -2.65 18.30
CA GLY A 340 21.36 -2.45 17.75
C GLY A 340 21.44 -2.75 16.25
N ARG A 341 20.69 -3.75 15.78
CA ARG A 341 20.62 -4.10 14.33
C ARG A 341 19.84 -3.04 13.55
N TYR A 342 18.72 -2.59 14.09
CA TYR A 342 17.91 -1.53 13.49
C TYR A 342 18.69 -0.21 13.37
N ARG A 343 19.40 0.18 14.44
CA ARG A 343 20.24 1.39 14.44
C ARG A 343 21.31 1.32 13.35
N ARG A 344 22.03 0.22 13.22
CA ARG A 344 23.01 0.05 12.14
C ARG A 344 22.36 0.15 10.75
N ALA A 345 21.15 -0.35 10.59
CA ALA A 345 20.47 -0.30 9.29
C ALA A 345 20.05 1.13 8.86
N PHE A 346 19.70 2.01 9.80
CA PHE A 346 19.10 3.30 9.48
C PHE A 346 19.79 4.52 10.09
N LEU A 347 20.48 4.40 11.21
CA LEU A 347 21.04 5.55 11.92
C LEU A 347 22.55 5.66 11.73
N ASP A 348 23.27 4.53 11.70
CA ASP A 348 24.72 4.55 11.56
C ASP A 348 25.15 4.74 10.09
N ALA A 349 24.24 4.57 9.13
CA ALA A 349 24.49 4.82 7.71
C ALA A 349 24.44 6.33 7.34
N VAL A 350 24.03 7.19 8.26
CA VAL A 350 23.83 8.65 8.06
C VAL A 350 24.91 9.47 8.82
N GLY A 351 25.88 8.78 9.48
CA GLY A 351 26.95 9.39 10.26
C GLY A 351 28.11 9.94 9.45
#